data_9a2225a35bcfc5e44b2d905061b5840a
#
_entry.id   9a2225a35bcfc5e44b2d905061b5840a
#
_cell.length_a   1.000
_cell.length_b   1.000
_cell.length_c   1.000
_cell.angle_alpha   90.00
_cell.angle_beta   90.00
_cell.angle_gamma   90.00
#
_symmetry.space_group_name_H-M   'P 1'
#
loop_
_entity.id
_entity.type
_entity.pdbx_description
1 polymer ?
#
loop_
_entity_poly.entity_id
_entity_poly.type
_entity_poly.pdbx_seq_one_letter_code
_entity_poly.pdbx_strand_id
1 'polypeptide(L)'
;LRKLWHDVGASRLVQVAEQYMLMPGHAARLEVVRSGALGTVGGVQVSSTHLYHATSMIRTFLDAGMAEATVSARTFTAPLVDPLTPAGWSDDLAPKERTTTIATLDFGDGRMGLYDFVDNQWWNPILSRRIVLRGSHGELTDDTVRRFEGTEVITSPITYRRTGVDLNLEGNDVV
;
A
#
# COMPACT_ATOMS: atom_id res chain seq x y z
N LEU A 1 -11.19 3.02 -19.83
CA LEU A 1 -9.80 2.73 -20.16
C LEU A 1 -9.67 1.92 -21.46
N ARG A 2 -10.34 0.75 -21.62
CA ARG A 2 -10.23 -0.08 -22.86
C ARG A 2 -10.62 0.71 -24.13
N LYS A 3 -11.70 1.50 -24.08
CA LYS A 3 -12.09 2.35 -25.20
C LYS A 3 -11.03 3.41 -25.49
N LEU A 4 -10.53 4.11 -24.47
CA LEU A 4 -9.47 5.11 -24.63
C LEU A 4 -8.20 4.50 -25.20
N TRP A 5 -7.82 3.33 -24.74
CA TRP A 5 -6.65 2.59 -25.26
C TRP A 5 -6.85 2.23 -26.74
N HIS A 6 -8.03 1.73 -27.09
CA HIS A 6 -8.35 1.42 -28.48
C HIS A 6 -8.29 2.65 -29.38
N ASP A 7 -8.82 3.78 -28.89
CA ASP A 7 -8.96 5.01 -29.70
C ASP A 7 -7.62 5.77 -29.87
N VAL A 8 -6.73 5.74 -28.88
CA VAL A 8 -5.51 6.56 -28.87
C VAL A 8 -4.23 5.79 -28.54
N GLY A 9 -4.32 4.67 -27.85
CA GLY A 9 -3.14 3.96 -27.29
C GLY A 9 -2.21 3.39 -28.33
N ALA A 10 -2.73 2.97 -29.50
CA ALA A 10 -1.90 2.41 -30.58
C ALA A 10 -1.17 3.48 -31.40
N SER A 11 -1.59 4.74 -31.34
CA SER A 11 -1.05 5.84 -32.15
C SER A 11 -0.37 6.95 -31.35
N ARG A 12 -0.41 6.87 -30.03
CA ARG A 12 0.12 7.90 -29.12
C ARG A 12 0.88 7.28 -27.99
N LEU A 13 1.87 8.02 -27.46
CA LEU A 13 2.51 7.66 -26.20
C LEU A 13 1.50 7.87 -25.06
N VAL A 14 1.14 6.79 -24.38
CA VAL A 14 0.26 6.81 -23.21
C VAL A 14 1.04 6.29 -22.02
N GLN A 15 1.11 7.07 -20.95
CA GLN A 15 1.77 6.70 -19.70
C GLN A 15 0.79 6.82 -18.55
N VAL A 16 0.77 5.82 -17.67
CA VAL A 16 0.05 5.87 -16.41
C VAL A 16 0.95 6.53 -15.36
N ALA A 17 0.49 7.62 -14.76
CA ALA A 17 1.23 8.36 -13.74
C ALA A 17 1.02 7.75 -12.34
N GLU A 18 1.23 6.42 -12.20
CA GLU A 18 1.23 5.73 -10.91
C GLU A 18 2.65 5.75 -10.35
N GLN A 19 2.85 6.41 -9.20
CA GLN A 19 4.17 6.67 -8.64
C GLN A 19 4.45 5.97 -7.31
N TYR A 20 3.47 5.34 -6.66
CA TYR A 20 3.64 4.81 -5.30
C TYR A 20 4.82 3.85 -5.18
N MET A 21 4.98 2.95 -6.13
CA MET A 21 6.10 2.01 -6.11
C MET A 21 7.47 2.65 -6.40
N LEU A 22 7.49 3.90 -6.85
CA LEU A 22 8.72 4.68 -7.06
C LEU A 22 9.08 5.54 -5.84
N MET A 23 8.19 5.67 -4.88
CA MET A 23 8.50 6.34 -3.62
C MET A 23 9.57 5.56 -2.85
N PRO A 24 10.57 6.21 -2.27
CA PRO A 24 11.71 5.54 -1.64
C PRO A 24 11.35 4.46 -0.64
N GLY A 25 10.36 4.69 0.22
CA GLY A 25 9.91 3.70 1.19
C GLY A 25 9.32 2.45 0.55
N HIS A 26 8.48 2.60 -0.47
CA HIS A 26 7.90 1.47 -1.18
C HIS A 26 8.93 0.75 -2.06
N ALA A 27 9.83 1.50 -2.67
CA ALA A 27 10.96 0.93 -3.44
C ALA A 27 11.87 0.09 -2.53
N ALA A 28 12.20 0.59 -1.33
CA ALA A 28 13.00 -0.16 -0.36
C ALA A 28 12.30 -1.46 0.10
N ARG A 29 10.99 -1.42 0.36
CA ARG A 29 10.21 -2.64 0.67
C ARG A 29 10.22 -3.63 -0.49
N LEU A 30 10.13 -3.13 -1.73
CA LEU A 30 10.21 -3.97 -2.92
C LEU A 30 11.60 -4.63 -3.06
N GLU A 31 12.66 -3.92 -2.73
CA GLU A 31 14.00 -4.51 -2.74
C GLU A 31 14.16 -5.61 -1.65
N VAL A 32 13.51 -5.47 -0.49
CA VAL A 32 13.45 -6.56 0.50
C VAL A 32 12.76 -7.80 -0.08
N VAL A 33 11.66 -7.63 -0.83
CA VAL A 33 10.99 -8.74 -1.53
C VAL A 33 11.93 -9.36 -2.57
N ARG A 34 12.54 -8.53 -3.43
CA ARG A 34 13.42 -8.97 -4.52
C ARG A 34 14.70 -9.65 -4.04
N SER A 35 15.21 -9.25 -2.89
CA SER A 35 16.37 -9.91 -2.28
C SER A 35 16.10 -11.35 -1.83
N GLY A 36 14.83 -11.77 -1.81
CA GLY A 36 14.43 -13.08 -1.30
C GLY A 36 14.42 -13.20 0.22
N ALA A 37 14.65 -12.11 0.96
CA ALA A 37 14.72 -12.12 2.43
C ALA A 37 13.45 -12.63 3.11
N LEU A 38 12.30 -12.50 2.45
CA LEU A 38 11.02 -13.01 2.93
C LEU A 38 10.66 -14.39 2.36
N GLY A 39 11.49 -14.95 1.46
CA GLY A 39 11.13 -16.12 0.66
C GLY A 39 10.05 -15.79 -0.37
N THR A 40 9.16 -16.74 -0.67
CA THR A 40 8.03 -16.53 -1.59
C THR A 40 6.93 -15.73 -0.89
N VAL A 41 6.63 -14.54 -1.38
CA VAL A 41 5.56 -13.69 -0.84
C VAL A 41 4.21 -14.18 -1.37
N GLY A 42 3.35 -14.63 -0.47
CA GLY A 42 1.99 -15.11 -0.79
C GLY A 42 0.89 -14.19 -0.29
N GLY A 43 1.16 -13.32 0.67
CA GLY A 43 0.17 -12.41 1.25
C GLY A 43 0.64 -10.97 1.29
N VAL A 44 -0.20 -10.04 0.85
CA VAL A 44 0.08 -8.59 0.91
C VAL A 44 -1.15 -7.88 1.44
N GLN A 45 -0.98 -7.08 2.49
CA GLN A 45 -2.02 -6.14 2.96
C GLN A 45 -1.56 -4.70 2.70
N VAL A 46 -2.45 -3.90 2.14
CA VAL A 46 -2.26 -2.46 1.97
C VAL A 46 -3.44 -1.72 2.60
N SER A 47 -3.15 -0.99 3.68
CA SER A 47 -4.09 -0.15 4.43
C SER A 47 -3.53 1.27 4.55
N SER A 48 -2.95 1.79 3.47
CA SER A 48 -2.18 3.04 3.52
C SER A 48 -2.61 4.07 2.49
N THR A 49 -3.38 3.70 1.48
CA THR A 49 -3.68 4.59 0.36
C THR A 49 -4.96 4.18 -0.38
N HIS A 50 -5.37 5.01 -1.33
CA HIS A 50 -6.56 4.79 -2.14
C HIS A 50 -6.48 3.54 -3.00
N LEU A 51 -7.65 2.99 -3.36
CA LEU A 51 -7.86 1.70 -4.00
C LEU A 51 -6.94 1.42 -5.21
N TYR A 52 -6.78 2.37 -6.13
CA TYR A 52 -5.98 2.14 -7.35
C TYR A 52 -4.48 2.08 -7.05
N HIS A 53 -3.97 2.90 -6.14
CA HIS A 53 -2.60 2.82 -5.65
C HIS A 53 -2.37 1.51 -4.88
N ALA A 54 -3.28 1.17 -3.97
CA ALA A 54 -3.19 -0.09 -3.21
C ALA A 54 -3.20 -1.30 -4.13
N THR A 55 -4.03 -1.32 -5.17
CA THR A 55 -4.07 -2.39 -6.17
C THR A 55 -2.74 -2.51 -6.92
N SER A 56 -2.14 -1.39 -7.31
CA SER A 56 -0.81 -1.34 -7.93
C SER A 56 0.26 -1.92 -7.01
N MET A 57 0.26 -1.51 -5.74
CA MET A 57 1.21 -2.00 -4.73
C MET A 57 1.05 -3.50 -4.47
N ILE A 58 -0.18 -3.99 -4.25
CA ILE A 58 -0.48 -5.40 -4.03
C ILE A 58 0.05 -6.24 -5.20
N ARG A 59 -0.27 -5.84 -6.44
CA ARG A 59 0.20 -6.55 -7.64
C ARG A 59 1.71 -6.57 -7.75
N THR A 60 2.36 -5.45 -7.45
CA THR A 60 3.82 -5.34 -7.54
C THR A 60 4.53 -6.18 -6.49
N PHE A 61 4.09 -6.12 -5.22
CA PHE A 61 4.69 -6.90 -4.14
C PHE A 61 4.46 -8.42 -4.30
N LEU A 62 3.35 -8.83 -4.92
CA LEU A 62 3.05 -10.23 -5.22
C LEU A 62 3.66 -10.70 -6.55
N ASP A 63 4.33 -9.83 -7.30
CA ASP A 63 4.76 -10.11 -8.67
C ASP A 63 3.62 -10.68 -9.55
N ALA A 64 2.43 -10.11 -9.39
CA ALA A 64 1.22 -10.61 -10.05
C ALA A 64 1.04 -9.99 -11.45
N GLY A 65 1.76 -8.93 -11.78
CA GLY A 65 1.68 -8.26 -13.08
C GLY A 65 0.22 -7.98 -13.48
N MET A 66 -0.19 -8.48 -14.63
CA MET A 66 -1.55 -8.32 -15.17
C MET A 66 -2.41 -9.59 -14.99
N ALA A 67 -2.01 -10.52 -14.11
CA ALA A 67 -2.79 -11.73 -13.83
C ALA A 67 -4.23 -11.39 -13.41
N GLU A 68 -5.17 -12.24 -13.76
CA GLU A 68 -6.55 -12.12 -13.31
C GLU A 68 -6.64 -12.34 -11.79
N ALA A 69 -7.61 -11.70 -11.15
CA ALA A 69 -7.90 -11.88 -9.74
C ALA A 69 -9.41 -11.92 -9.49
N THR A 70 -9.83 -12.78 -8.60
CA THR A 70 -11.18 -12.75 -8.04
C THR A 70 -11.21 -11.71 -6.93
N VAL A 71 -12.10 -10.73 -7.05
CA VAL A 71 -12.23 -9.64 -6.07
C VAL A 71 -13.50 -9.83 -5.25
N SER A 72 -13.36 -9.85 -3.93
CA SER A 72 -14.48 -9.79 -2.99
C SER A 72 -14.32 -8.53 -2.13
N ALA A 73 -15.36 -7.69 -2.10
CA ALA A 73 -15.29 -6.42 -1.41
C ALA A 73 -16.57 -6.12 -0.61
N ARG A 74 -16.41 -5.39 0.48
CA ARG A 74 -17.50 -4.85 1.30
C ARG A 74 -17.17 -3.43 1.75
N THR A 75 -18.22 -2.63 1.90
CA THR A 75 -18.13 -1.31 2.51
C THR A 75 -19.07 -1.22 3.70
N PHE A 76 -18.70 -0.42 4.67
CA PHE A 76 -19.55 -0.03 5.77
C PHE A 76 -19.22 1.40 6.21
N THR A 77 -20.12 2.04 6.91
CA THR A 77 -19.91 3.37 7.50
C THR A 77 -19.85 3.29 9.00
N ALA A 78 -19.00 4.12 9.60
CA ALA A 78 -18.88 4.25 11.04
C ALA A 78 -18.47 5.70 11.39
N PRO A 79 -18.88 6.21 12.58
CA PRO A 79 -18.47 7.53 13.02
C PRO A 79 -16.98 7.57 13.34
N LEU A 80 -16.30 8.60 12.81
CA LEU A 80 -14.88 8.84 13.02
C LEU A 80 -14.63 10.34 13.19
N VAL A 81 -13.81 10.71 14.15
CA VAL A 81 -13.32 12.09 14.29
C VAL A 81 -12.31 12.37 13.20
N ASP A 82 -12.37 13.57 12.63
CA ASP A 82 -11.48 14.05 11.58
C ASP A 82 -10.74 15.30 12.07
N PRO A 83 -9.67 15.12 12.87
CA PRO A 83 -9.05 16.22 13.60
C PRO A 83 -8.13 17.07 12.74
N LEU A 84 -7.80 16.64 11.52
CA LEU A 84 -6.90 17.34 10.61
C LEU A 84 -7.55 17.56 9.26
N THR A 85 -7.41 18.79 8.74
CA THR A 85 -7.87 19.20 7.42
C THR A 85 -6.71 19.77 6.62
N PRO A 86 -6.83 19.99 5.32
CA PRO A 86 -5.80 20.69 4.53
C PRO A 86 -5.46 22.11 5.05
N ALA A 87 -6.37 22.72 5.83
CA ALA A 87 -6.16 24.03 6.45
C ALA A 87 -5.48 23.93 7.83
N GLY A 88 -5.24 22.73 8.36
CA GLY A 88 -4.65 22.48 9.68
C GLY A 88 -5.61 21.75 10.63
N TRP A 89 -5.31 21.82 11.92
CA TRP A 89 -6.13 21.20 12.96
C TRP A 89 -7.52 21.84 13.01
N SER A 90 -8.53 20.99 13.17
CA SER A 90 -9.95 21.38 13.23
C SER A 90 -10.39 21.51 14.69
N ASP A 91 -11.17 22.56 14.98
CA ASP A 91 -11.88 22.71 16.25
C ASP A 91 -13.17 21.86 16.30
N ASP A 92 -13.65 21.39 15.14
CA ASP A 92 -14.80 20.48 15.04
C ASP A 92 -14.33 19.03 15.20
N LEU A 93 -14.45 18.53 16.43
CA LEU A 93 -14.12 17.16 16.79
C LEU A 93 -15.35 16.25 16.86
N ALA A 94 -16.49 16.67 16.33
CA ALA A 94 -17.66 15.81 16.22
C ALA A 94 -17.38 14.64 15.26
N PRO A 95 -17.67 13.38 15.68
CA PRO A 95 -17.52 12.23 14.78
C PRO A 95 -18.44 12.38 13.55
N LYS A 96 -17.91 12.09 12.37
CA LYS A 96 -18.62 12.11 11.09
C LYS A 96 -18.64 10.72 10.48
N GLU A 97 -19.70 10.39 9.77
CA GLU A 97 -19.77 9.13 9.04
C GLU A 97 -18.66 9.04 8.00
N ARG A 98 -17.86 7.97 8.07
CA ARG A 98 -16.79 7.67 7.14
C ARG A 98 -16.95 6.27 6.60
N THR A 99 -16.72 6.10 5.30
CA THR A 99 -16.83 4.82 4.63
C THR A 99 -15.51 4.06 4.73
N THR A 100 -15.59 2.83 5.21
CA THR A 100 -14.47 1.87 5.17
C THR A 100 -14.73 0.88 4.03
N THR A 101 -13.71 0.62 3.23
CA THR A 101 -13.71 -0.44 2.22
C THR A 101 -12.75 -1.53 2.64
N ILE A 102 -13.24 -2.78 2.66
CA ILE A 102 -12.42 -3.98 2.84
C ILE A 102 -12.56 -4.83 1.58
N ALA A 103 -11.44 -5.27 1.01
CA ALA A 103 -11.44 -6.12 -0.17
C ALA A 103 -10.31 -7.15 -0.13
N THR A 104 -10.57 -8.30 -0.76
CA THR A 104 -9.56 -9.31 -1.06
C THR A 104 -9.39 -9.44 -2.57
N LEU A 105 -8.15 -9.67 -3.00
CA LEU A 105 -7.78 -9.95 -4.38
C LEU A 105 -7.11 -11.33 -4.39
N ASP A 106 -7.83 -12.35 -4.82
CA ASP A 106 -7.33 -13.73 -4.92
C ASP A 106 -6.86 -14.00 -6.35
N PHE A 107 -5.59 -14.32 -6.51
CA PHE A 107 -4.96 -14.61 -7.80
C PHE A 107 -5.01 -16.10 -8.14
N GLY A 108 -5.55 -16.96 -7.27
CA GLY A 108 -5.82 -18.38 -7.53
C GLY A 108 -4.63 -19.32 -7.45
N ASP A 109 -3.43 -18.81 -7.15
CA ASP A 109 -2.17 -19.56 -7.12
C ASP A 109 -1.45 -19.49 -5.75
N GLY A 110 -2.21 -19.20 -4.69
CA GLY A 110 -1.69 -18.99 -3.33
C GLY A 110 -1.25 -17.57 -3.05
N ARG A 111 -1.42 -16.65 -3.99
CA ARG A 111 -1.16 -15.22 -3.79
C ARG A 111 -2.45 -14.47 -3.52
N MET A 112 -2.47 -13.72 -2.42
CA MET A 112 -3.65 -12.97 -1.98
C MET A 112 -3.29 -11.56 -1.54
N GLY A 113 -4.05 -10.59 -2.04
CA GLY A 113 -4.04 -9.21 -1.58
C GLY A 113 -5.19 -8.94 -0.61
N LEU A 114 -4.94 -8.13 0.40
CA LEU A 114 -5.94 -7.55 1.30
C LEU A 114 -5.87 -6.03 1.23
N TYR A 115 -7.00 -5.41 1.02
CA TYR A 115 -7.18 -3.97 1.08
C TYR A 115 -8.12 -3.62 2.24
N ASP A 116 -7.74 -2.63 3.03
CA ASP A 116 -8.51 -2.13 4.17
C ASP A 116 -8.24 -0.63 4.29
N PHE A 117 -9.24 0.20 4.04
CA PHE A 117 -9.04 1.64 3.97
C PHE A 117 -10.30 2.42 4.32
N VAL A 118 -10.13 3.45 5.15
CA VAL A 118 -11.16 4.44 5.48
C VAL A 118 -10.97 5.69 4.61
N ASP A 119 -12.03 6.28 4.10
CA ASP A 119 -12.01 7.36 3.10
C ASP A 119 -11.02 8.50 3.40
N ASN A 120 -10.85 8.88 4.66
CA ASN A 120 -9.95 9.94 5.07
C ASN A 120 -8.70 9.47 5.81
N GLN A 121 -8.40 8.17 5.78
CA GLN A 121 -7.25 7.58 6.48
C GLN A 121 -5.92 8.25 6.12
N TRP A 122 -5.82 8.70 4.90
CA TRP A 122 -4.68 9.45 4.40
C TRP A 122 -4.31 10.69 5.23
N TRP A 123 -5.32 11.46 5.64
CA TRP A 123 -5.14 12.72 6.37
C TRP A 123 -5.34 12.56 7.87
N ASN A 124 -5.97 11.47 8.29
CA ASN A 124 -6.39 11.31 9.66
C ASN A 124 -5.26 10.77 10.55
N PRO A 125 -4.69 11.59 11.45
CA PRO A 125 -3.54 11.20 12.25
C PRO A 125 -3.85 10.16 13.33
N ILE A 126 -5.12 9.86 13.62
CA ILE A 126 -5.51 8.82 14.57
C ILE A 126 -5.57 7.43 13.92
N LEU A 127 -5.48 7.36 12.60
CA LEU A 127 -5.46 6.09 11.86
C LEU A 127 -4.03 5.75 11.42
N SER A 128 -3.63 4.52 11.65
CA SER A 128 -2.35 4.04 11.11
C SER A 128 -2.48 3.70 9.63
N ARG A 129 -1.41 3.98 8.88
CA ARG A 129 -1.22 3.45 7.53
C ARG A 129 -0.35 2.20 7.64
N ARG A 130 -0.80 1.08 7.09
CA ARG A 130 -0.14 -0.22 7.27
C ARG A 130 0.12 -0.89 5.94
N ILE A 131 1.30 -1.51 5.85
CA ILE A 131 1.69 -2.40 4.77
C ILE A 131 2.25 -3.66 5.41
N VAL A 132 1.68 -4.82 5.06
CA VAL A 132 2.16 -6.10 5.54
C VAL A 132 2.44 -7.01 4.36
N LEU A 133 3.66 -7.56 4.29
CA LEU A 133 4.07 -8.52 3.28
C LEU A 133 4.45 -9.82 3.99
N ARG A 134 3.75 -10.92 3.66
CA ARG A 134 3.98 -12.24 4.26
C ARG A 134 4.59 -13.18 3.24
N GLY A 135 5.78 -13.62 3.55
CA GLY A 135 6.50 -14.61 2.77
C GLY A 135 6.72 -15.92 3.53
N SER A 136 7.25 -16.91 2.81
CA SER A 136 7.50 -18.24 3.37
C SER A 136 8.59 -18.27 4.46
N HIS A 137 9.46 -17.27 4.51
CA HIS A 137 10.61 -17.19 5.43
C HIS A 137 10.61 -15.92 6.29
N GLY A 138 9.61 -15.06 6.13
CA GLY A 138 9.54 -13.82 6.90
C GLY A 138 8.33 -12.96 6.61
N GLU A 139 8.21 -11.91 7.38
CA GLU A 139 7.18 -10.88 7.26
C GLU A 139 7.82 -9.50 7.29
N LEU A 140 7.33 -8.60 6.46
CA LEU A 140 7.59 -7.18 6.57
C LEU A 140 6.31 -6.51 7.04
N THR A 141 6.40 -5.73 8.12
CA THR A 141 5.29 -4.90 8.62
C THR A 141 5.78 -3.46 8.69
N ASP A 142 5.18 -2.60 7.88
CA ASP A 142 5.57 -1.19 7.68
C ASP A 142 7.05 -1.07 7.32
N ASP A 143 7.92 -0.74 8.27
CA ASP A 143 9.35 -0.59 8.09
C ASP A 143 10.17 -1.63 8.88
N THR A 144 9.52 -2.70 9.34
CA THR A 144 10.17 -3.75 10.13
C THR A 144 10.13 -5.08 9.39
N VAL A 145 11.30 -5.63 9.11
CA VAL A 145 11.48 -6.96 8.53
C VAL A 145 11.75 -7.97 9.64
N ARG A 146 10.98 -9.05 9.67
CA ARG A 146 11.27 -10.24 10.49
C ARG A 146 11.48 -11.40 9.54
N ARG A 147 12.64 -12.03 9.63
CA ARG A 147 12.97 -13.17 8.78
C ARG A 147 13.60 -14.31 9.57
N PHE A 148 13.39 -15.51 9.09
CA PHE A 148 14.05 -16.69 9.61
C PHE A 148 15.43 -16.84 8.95
N GLU A 149 16.48 -17.01 9.77
CA GLU A 149 17.84 -17.20 9.30
C GLU A 149 18.52 -18.29 10.15
N GLY A 150 18.81 -19.41 9.52
CA GLY A 150 19.34 -20.58 10.23
C GLY A 150 18.33 -21.13 11.25
N THR A 151 18.53 -20.87 12.53
CA THR A 151 17.65 -21.26 13.64
C THR A 151 17.12 -20.07 14.42
N GLU A 152 17.30 -18.85 13.92
CA GLU A 152 16.96 -17.61 14.61
C GLU A 152 15.96 -16.77 13.83
N VAL A 153 15.24 -15.91 14.55
CA VAL A 153 14.41 -14.87 13.95
C VAL A 153 15.13 -13.54 14.06
N ILE A 154 15.52 -13.02 12.92
CA ILE A 154 16.17 -11.71 12.81
C ILE A 154 15.13 -10.63 12.59
N THR A 155 15.19 -9.56 13.38
CA THR A 155 14.37 -8.36 13.20
C THR A 155 15.27 -7.20 12.79
N SER A 156 14.94 -6.57 11.66
CA SER A 156 15.71 -5.46 11.08
C SER A 156 14.78 -4.32 10.69
N PRO A 157 15.07 -3.08 11.05
CA PRO A 157 14.33 -1.92 10.53
C PRO A 157 14.80 -1.60 9.10
N ILE A 158 13.87 -1.08 8.29
CA ILE A 158 14.21 -0.34 7.06
C ILE A 158 14.40 1.12 7.48
N THR A 159 15.57 1.67 7.21
CA THR A 159 15.88 3.06 7.55
C THR A 159 16.04 3.90 6.30
N TYR A 160 15.46 5.08 6.31
CA TYR A 160 15.54 6.06 5.22
C TYR A 160 16.35 7.27 5.67
N ARG A 161 17.02 7.90 4.72
CA ARG A 161 17.63 9.23 4.93
C ARG A 161 16.94 10.22 4.02
N ARG A 162 16.49 11.32 4.59
CA ARG A 162 16.00 12.46 3.80
C ARG A 162 17.18 13.16 3.16
N THR A 163 17.16 13.32 1.85
CA THR A 163 18.24 13.93 1.07
C THR A 163 17.85 15.25 0.42
N GLY A 164 16.63 15.73 0.66
CA GLY A 164 16.13 16.95 0.03
C GLY A 164 14.93 17.55 0.75
N VAL A 165 14.24 18.45 0.06
CA VAL A 165 13.00 19.05 0.55
C VAL A 165 11.90 17.99 0.50
N ASP A 166 11.21 17.85 1.61
CA ASP A 166 10.05 16.95 1.72
C ASP A 166 8.85 17.60 1.01
N LEU A 167 8.59 17.16 -0.19
CA LEU A 167 7.45 17.62 -0.99
C LEU A 167 6.19 16.83 -0.74
N ASN A 168 6.28 15.74 0.02
CA ASN A 168 5.16 14.89 0.35
C ASN A 168 4.72 15.16 1.80
N LEU A 169 3.49 15.53 1.99
CA LEU A 169 2.90 15.78 3.31
C LEU A 169 2.81 14.52 4.18
N GLU A 170 3.08 13.36 3.62
CA GLU A 170 3.09 12.08 4.33
C GLU A 170 4.37 11.83 5.13
N GLY A 171 5.30 12.72 5.07
CA GLY A 171 6.49 12.73 5.93
C GLY A 171 7.49 11.63 5.63
N ASN A 172 7.29 10.42 6.10
CA ASN A 172 8.30 9.37 6.07
C ASN A 172 8.49 8.67 4.71
N ASP A 173 7.63 8.92 3.75
CA ASP A 173 7.69 8.28 2.44
C ASP A 173 8.51 9.08 1.41
N VAL A 174 9.02 10.23 1.82
CA VAL A 174 9.86 11.09 0.98
C VAL A 174 11.24 11.22 1.58
N VAL A 175 12.20 10.81 0.83
CA VAL A 175 13.61 10.85 1.17
C VAL A 175 14.35 11.66 0.14
#